data_5961959e37df5fa95c9461f0cac71e7c
#
_entry.id   5961959e37df5fa95c9461f0cac71e7c
#
_cell.length_a   1.000
_cell.length_b   1.000
_cell.length_c   1.000
_cell.angle_alpha   90.00
_cell.angle_beta   90.00
_cell.angle_gamma   90.00
#
_symmetry.space_group_name_H-M   'P 1'
#
loop_
_entity.id
_entity.type
_entity.pdbx_description
1 polymer ?
#
loop_
_entity_poly.entity_id
_entity_poly.type
_entity_poly.pdbx_seq_one_letter_code
_entity_poly.pdbx_strand_id
1 'polypeptide(L)'
;MSRIDDASEVEALLPLSPPVYHVLLGLGGETLHGYAIMQAFEELTGGAERLLPGTLYATLARMVETGLIEEAAPTDEGADARRRYYRLTARGRRVAAAESERMRRLLEVAVAQRVAPGATG
;
A
#
# COMPACT_ATOMS: atom_id res chain seq x y z
N MET A 1 2.17 -10.67 -22.83
CA MET A 1 3.02 -9.61 -22.29
C MET A 1 4.24 -10.21 -21.65
N SER A 2 5.42 -9.68 -21.93
CA SER A 2 6.65 -10.23 -21.39
C SER A 2 6.87 -9.80 -19.95
N ARG A 3 7.71 -10.55 -19.23
CA ARG A 3 8.09 -10.21 -17.85
C ARG A 3 8.84 -8.87 -17.79
N ILE A 4 9.55 -8.53 -18.85
CA ILE A 4 10.30 -7.28 -18.93
C ILE A 4 9.35 -6.10 -18.91
N ASP A 5 8.23 -6.19 -19.64
CA ASP A 5 7.24 -5.12 -19.68
C ASP A 5 6.59 -4.92 -18.31
N ASP A 6 6.30 -6.02 -17.61
CA ASP A 6 5.69 -5.95 -16.29
C ASP A 6 6.64 -5.29 -15.27
N ALA A 7 7.91 -5.69 -15.28
CA ALA A 7 8.91 -5.08 -14.40
C ALA A 7 9.08 -3.58 -14.69
N SER A 8 9.11 -3.20 -15.96
CA SER A 8 9.22 -1.80 -16.37
C SER A 8 8.01 -0.99 -15.93
N GLU A 9 6.82 -1.58 -16.06
CA GLU A 9 5.58 -0.92 -15.63
C GLU A 9 5.57 -0.69 -14.11
N VAL A 10 6.04 -1.68 -13.34
CA VAL A 10 6.14 -1.55 -11.89
C VAL A 10 7.11 -0.44 -11.53
N GLU A 11 8.31 -0.44 -12.11
CA GLU A 11 9.31 0.59 -11.83
C GLU A 11 8.84 1.99 -12.20
N ALA A 12 8.07 2.11 -13.29
CA ALA A 12 7.56 3.40 -13.72
C ALA A 12 6.59 4.02 -12.70
N LEU A 13 6.01 3.22 -11.82
CA LEU A 13 5.11 3.71 -10.78
C LEU A 13 5.85 4.21 -9.55
N LEU A 14 7.15 3.89 -9.42
CA LEU A 14 7.94 4.27 -8.25
C LEU A 14 8.64 5.61 -8.44
N PRO A 15 8.80 6.41 -7.38
CA PRO A 15 8.31 6.15 -6.03
C PRO A 15 6.80 6.36 -5.95
N LEU A 16 6.16 5.60 -5.09
CA LEU A 16 4.73 5.76 -4.85
C LEU A 16 4.48 7.01 -4.01
N SER A 17 3.32 7.63 -4.21
CA SER A 17 2.89 8.68 -3.29
C SER A 17 2.61 8.04 -1.93
N PRO A 18 2.82 8.77 -0.82
CA PRO A 18 2.54 8.21 0.50
C PRO A 18 1.14 7.61 0.66
N PRO A 19 0.05 8.28 0.23
CA PRO A 19 -1.28 7.66 0.38
C PRO A 19 -1.42 6.32 -0.32
N VAL A 20 -0.84 6.16 -1.51
CA VAL A 20 -0.91 4.88 -2.24
C VAL A 20 -0.20 3.78 -1.44
N TYR A 21 1.01 4.07 -0.99
CA TYR A 21 1.77 3.08 -0.23
C TYR A 21 1.07 2.74 1.10
N HIS A 22 0.48 3.76 1.75
CA HIS A 22 -0.25 3.56 3.00
C HIS A 22 -1.47 2.65 2.82
N VAL A 23 -2.19 2.78 1.71
CA VAL A 23 -3.31 1.89 1.40
C VAL A 23 -2.82 0.46 1.20
N LEU A 24 -1.73 0.29 0.45
CA LEU A 24 -1.14 -1.03 0.23
C LEU A 24 -0.78 -1.70 1.56
N LEU A 25 -0.17 -0.95 2.47
CA LEU A 25 0.19 -1.46 3.79
C LEU A 25 -1.04 -1.79 4.63
N GLY A 26 -2.04 -0.92 4.63
CA GLY A 26 -3.25 -1.13 5.41
C GLY A 26 -4.05 -2.33 4.97
N LEU A 27 -4.07 -2.60 3.66
CA LEU A 27 -4.77 -3.77 3.12
C LEU A 27 -4.02 -5.07 3.41
N GLY A 28 -2.72 -5.09 3.14
CA GLY A 28 -1.95 -6.32 3.28
C GLY A 28 -2.62 -7.47 2.52
N GLY A 29 -2.83 -8.59 3.17
CA GLY A 29 -3.50 -9.76 2.59
C GLY A 29 -5.00 -9.80 2.81
N GLU A 30 -5.58 -8.74 3.32
CA GLU A 30 -6.99 -8.69 3.74
C GLU A 30 -7.91 -8.12 2.67
N THR A 31 -9.21 -8.35 2.85
CA THR A 31 -10.27 -7.69 2.08
C THR A 31 -10.98 -6.74 3.04
N LEU A 32 -10.82 -5.44 2.84
CA LEU A 32 -11.29 -4.42 3.77
C LEU A 32 -12.01 -3.29 3.05
N HIS A 33 -12.98 -2.68 3.75
CA HIS A 33 -13.57 -1.43 3.27
C HIS A 33 -12.68 -0.25 3.64
N GLY A 34 -12.94 0.93 3.05
CA GLY A 34 -12.07 2.09 3.21
C GLY A 34 -11.79 2.48 4.65
N TYR A 35 -12.82 2.52 5.49
CA TYR A 35 -12.63 2.89 6.89
C TYR A 35 -11.74 1.88 7.62
N ALA A 36 -11.92 0.59 7.35
CA ALA A 36 -11.09 -0.44 7.96
C ALA A 36 -9.63 -0.36 7.48
N ILE A 37 -9.41 0.05 6.23
CA ILE A 37 -8.05 0.29 5.72
C ILE A 37 -7.38 1.39 6.55
N MET A 38 -8.08 2.49 6.79
CA MET A 38 -7.56 3.60 7.60
C MET A 38 -7.21 3.14 9.00
N GLN A 39 -8.12 2.38 9.64
CA GLN A 39 -7.90 1.89 10.99
C GLN A 39 -6.70 0.93 11.05
N ALA A 40 -6.61 0.02 10.08
CA ALA A 40 -5.52 -0.95 10.04
C ALA A 40 -4.18 -0.25 9.91
N PHE A 41 -4.09 0.74 9.01
CA PHE A 41 -2.85 1.48 8.81
C PHE A 41 -2.46 2.26 10.07
N GLU A 42 -3.41 2.92 10.72
CA GLU A 42 -3.14 3.65 11.95
C GLU A 42 -2.65 2.72 13.06
N GLU A 43 -3.29 1.55 13.21
CA GLU A 43 -2.87 0.56 14.21
C GLU A 43 -1.46 0.02 13.93
N LEU A 44 -1.17 -0.29 12.65
CA LEU A 44 0.14 -0.82 12.28
C LEU A 44 1.28 0.16 12.55
N THR A 45 1.00 1.45 12.46
CA THR A 45 2.01 2.48 12.72
C THR A 45 1.99 2.98 14.17
N GLY A 46 1.16 2.39 15.02
CA GLY A 46 1.03 2.83 16.41
C GLY A 46 0.50 4.24 16.52
N GLY A 47 -0.26 4.71 15.54
CA GLY A 47 -0.81 6.06 15.51
C GLY A 47 0.14 7.11 14.97
N ALA A 48 1.35 6.71 14.55
CA ALA A 48 2.33 7.67 14.03
C ALA A 48 1.94 8.24 12.67
N GLU A 49 1.22 7.45 11.88
CA GLU A 49 0.81 7.85 10.54
C GLU A 49 -0.70 7.67 10.38
N ARG A 50 -1.32 8.53 9.58
CA ARG A 50 -2.76 8.50 9.37
C ARG A 50 -3.10 8.72 7.92
N LEU A 51 -4.16 8.03 7.47
CA LEU A 51 -4.79 8.29 6.18
C LEU A 51 -6.01 9.17 6.43
N LEU A 52 -6.09 10.29 5.75
CA LEU A 52 -7.23 11.20 5.88
C LEU A 52 -8.37 10.74 4.96
N PRO A 53 -9.64 10.81 5.42
CA PRO A 53 -10.78 10.32 4.63
C PRO A 53 -10.87 10.90 3.21
N GLY A 54 -10.68 12.20 3.06
CA GLY A 54 -10.74 12.85 1.75
C GLY A 54 -9.69 12.34 0.79
N THR A 55 -8.47 12.15 1.28
CA THR A 55 -7.37 11.60 0.50
C THR A 55 -7.60 10.12 0.20
N LEU A 56 -8.11 9.39 1.18
CA LEU A 56 -8.32 7.95 1.05
C LEU A 56 -9.21 7.60 -0.13
N TYR A 57 -10.39 8.20 -0.21
CA TYR A 57 -11.35 7.79 -1.25
C TYR A 57 -10.89 8.13 -2.66
N ALA A 58 -10.22 9.28 -2.82
CA ALA A 58 -9.62 9.63 -4.10
C ALA A 58 -8.50 8.67 -4.47
N THR A 59 -7.69 8.28 -3.47
CA THR A 59 -6.60 7.33 -3.66
C THR A 59 -7.12 5.96 -4.05
N LEU A 60 -8.17 5.47 -3.37
CA LEU A 60 -8.76 4.17 -3.69
C LEU A 60 -9.27 4.13 -5.13
N ALA A 61 -9.97 5.18 -5.57
CA ALA A 61 -10.48 5.25 -6.94
C ALA A 61 -9.34 5.16 -7.96
N ARG A 62 -8.26 5.88 -7.72
CA ARG A 62 -7.09 5.86 -8.61
C ARG A 62 -6.41 4.50 -8.61
N MET A 63 -6.31 3.86 -7.44
CA MET A 63 -5.66 2.56 -7.34
C MET A 63 -6.45 1.47 -8.04
N VAL A 64 -7.79 1.57 -8.05
CA VAL A 64 -8.62 0.66 -8.84
C VAL A 64 -8.34 0.86 -10.32
N GLU A 65 -8.31 2.12 -10.78
CA GLU A 65 -8.02 2.44 -12.18
C GLU A 65 -6.66 1.92 -12.63
N THR A 66 -5.66 2.02 -11.78
CA THR A 66 -4.30 1.59 -12.13
C THR A 66 -4.05 0.11 -11.86
N GLY A 67 -5.05 -0.60 -11.36
CA GLY A 67 -4.95 -2.04 -11.18
C GLY A 67 -4.17 -2.50 -9.96
N LEU A 68 -3.94 -1.63 -8.99
CA LEU A 68 -3.22 -2.00 -7.77
C LEU A 68 -4.11 -2.68 -6.75
N ILE A 69 -5.39 -2.32 -6.75
CA ILE A 69 -6.42 -2.94 -5.92
C ILE A 69 -7.63 -3.22 -6.79
N GLU A 70 -8.51 -4.06 -6.28
CA GLU A 70 -9.79 -4.35 -6.94
C GLU A 70 -10.88 -4.45 -5.91
N GLU A 71 -12.11 -4.19 -6.32
CA GLU A 71 -13.26 -4.41 -5.46
C GLU A 71 -13.47 -5.91 -5.32
N ALA A 72 -13.85 -6.34 -4.13
CA ALA A 72 -14.04 -7.75 -3.82
C ALA A 72 -15.21 -7.91 -2.87
N ALA A 73 -15.82 -9.08 -2.86
CA ALA A 73 -16.86 -9.38 -1.91
C ALA A 73 -16.25 -9.51 -0.51
N PRO A 74 -16.94 -9.05 0.54
CA PRO A 74 -16.43 -9.22 1.90
C PRO A 74 -16.34 -10.71 2.24
N THR A 75 -15.32 -11.06 3.02
CA THR A 75 -15.07 -12.45 3.41
C THR A 75 -15.76 -12.84 4.70
N ASP A 76 -16.18 -11.87 5.51
CA ASP A 76 -16.81 -12.14 6.78
C ASP A 76 -18.33 -12.18 6.67
N GLU A 77 -18.95 -13.16 7.33
CA GLU A 77 -20.40 -13.18 7.50
C GLU A 77 -20.77 -11.99 8.38
N GLY A 78 -21.83 -11.30 8.02
CA GLY A 78 -22.25 -10.13 8.78
C GLY A 78 -21.55 -8.85 8.35
N ALA A 79 -20.67 -8.90 7.36
CA ALA A 79 -20.07 -7.71 6.79
C ALA A 79 -21.15 -6.85 6.15
N ASP A 80 -20.99 -5.53 6.21
CA ASP A 80 -21.95 -4.59 5.64
C ASP A 80 -21.89 -4.63 4.11
N ALA A 81 -22.90 -5.22 3.49
CA ALA A 81 -22.97 -5.37 2.04
C ALA A 81 -23.12 -4.04 1.29
N ARG A 82 -23.43 -2.95 2.00
CA ARG A 82 -23.55 -1.62 1.38
C ARG A 82 -22.21 -0.95 1.20
N ARG A 83 -21.16 -1.43 1.88
CA ARG A 83 -19.82 -0.88 1.77
C ARG A 83 -19.07 -1.54 0.64
N ARG A 84 -18.16 -0.79 0.02
CA ARG A 84 -17.24 -1.32 -0.99
C ARG A 84 -16.02 -1.88 -0.29
N TYR A 85 -15.67 -3.10 -0.65
CA TYR A 85 -14.50 -3.78 -0.10
C TYR A 85 -13.44 -3.90 -1.18
N TYR A 86 -12.19 -3.85 -0.77
CA TYR A 86 -11.03 -3.85 -1.66
C TYR A 86 -10.02 -4.87 -1.21
N ARG A 87 -9.23 -5.35 -2.16
CA ARG A 87 -8.10 -6.22 -1.88
C ARG A 87 -6.98 -5.91 -2.85
N LEU A 88 -5.75 -6.29 -2.51
CA LEU A 88 -4.62 -6.12 -3.43
C LEU A 88 -4.78 -7.06 -4.61
N THR A 89 -4.43 -6.56 -5.79
CA THR A 89 -4.24 -7.42 -6.97
C THR A 89 -2.83 -8.00 -6.94
N ALA A 90 -2.53 -8.94 -7.83
CA ALA A 90 -1.17 -9.43 -7.98
C ALA A 90 -0.22 -8.28 -8.33
N ARG A 91 -0.67 -7.36 -9.18
CA ARG A 91 0.11 -6.16 -9.52
C ARG A 91 0.37 -5.30 -8.29
N GLY A 92 -0.66 -5.09 -7.46
CA GLY A 92 -0.52 -4.32 -6.22
C GLY A 92 0.51 -4.92 -5.28
N ARG A 93 0.53 -6.25 -5.16
CA ARG A 93 1.54 -6.93 -4.34
C ARG A 93 2.95 -6.71 -4.87
N ARG A 94 3.12 -6.81 -6.20
CA ARG A 94 4.44 -6.59 -6.82
C ARG A 94 4.92 -5.15 -6.63
N VAL A 95 4.02 -4.19 -6.79
CA VAL A 95 4.34 -2.78 -6.62
C VAL A 95 4.70 -2.47 -5.16
N ALA A 96 3.94 -3.02 -4.22
CA ALA A 96 4.22 -2.85 -2.80
C ALA A 96 5.60 -3.42 -2.43
N ALA A 97 5.93 -4.61 -2.95
CA ALA A 97 7.21 -5.24 -2.70
C ALA A 97 8.36 -4.43 -3.30
N ALA A 98 8.18 -3.92 -4.52
CA ALA A 98 9.21 -3.12 -5.19
C ALA A 98 9.48 -1.81 -4.45
N GLU A 99 8.42 -1.15 -4.00
CA GLU A 99 8.57 0.09 -3.23
C GLU A 99 9.23 -0.17 -1.89
N SER A 100 8.83 -1.23 -1.20
CA SER A 100 9.43 -1.59 0.08
C SER A 100 10.91 -1.88 -0.07
N GLU A 101 11.30 -2.58 -1.13
CA GLU A 101 12.71 -2.87 -1.41
C GLU A 101 13.49 -1.60 -1.74
N ARG A 102 12.88 -0.68 -2.51
CA ARG A 102 13.52 0.61 -2.80
C ARG A 102 13.79 1.39 -1.52
N MET A 103 12.80 1.45 -0.63
CA MET A 103 12.94 2.14 0.65
C MET A 103 14.00 1.50 1.55
N ARG A 104 14.05 0.17 1.57
CA ARG A 104 15.03 -0.56 2.35
C ARG A 104 16.46 -0.22 1.91
N ARG A 105 16.69 -0.21 0.60
CA ARG A 105 18.01 0.15 0.06
C ARG A 105 18.40 1.57 0.41
N LEU A 106 17.44 2.50 0.30
CA LEU A 106 17.71 3.90 0.64
C LEU A 106 18.02 4.05 2.14
N LEU A 107 17.32 3.32 2.99
CA LEU A 107 17.58 3.35 4.41
C LEU A 107 19.00 2.84 4.72
N GLU A 108 19.42 1.76 4.05
CA GLU A 108 20.77 1.24 4.20
C GLU A 108 21.83 2.28 3.84
N VAL A 109 21.59 3.00 2.74
CA VAL A 109 22.48 4.09 2.33
C VAL A 109 22.48 5.20 3.39
N ALA A 110 21.31 5.57 3.91
CA ALA A 110 21.21 6.61 4.93
C ALA A 110 21.94 6.23 6.21
N VAL A 111 21.86 4.97 6.61
CA VAL A 111 22.61 4.46 7.78
C VAL A 111 24.12 4.54 7.53
N ALA A 112 24.56 4.08 6.34
CA ALA A 112 25.97 4.11 5.98
C ALA A 112 26.53 5.54 5.93
N GLN A 113 25.71 6.49 5.49
CA GLN A 113 26.07 7.90 5.42
C GLN A 113 25.89 8.63 6.76
N ARG A 114 25.42 7.94 7.78
CA ARG A 114 25.19 8.47 9.12
C ARG A 114 24.14 9.59 9.18
N VAL A 115 23.15 9.52 8.30
CA VAL A 115 22.00 10.43 8.31
C VAL A 115 20.73 9.75 8.77
N ALA A 116 20.84 8.51 9.25
CA ALA A 116 19.74 7.78 9.87
C ALA A 116 20.28 6.92 11.00
N PRO A 117 19.43 6.61 12.03
CA PRO A 117 19.89 5.76 13.14
C PRO A 117 20.27 4.37 12.63
N GLY A 118 21.39 3.86 13.10
CA GLY A 118 21.81 2.49 12.82
C GLY A 118 21.16 1.51 13.78
N ALA A 119 21.13 0.22 13.38
CA ALA A 119 20.56 -0.84 14.20
C ALA A 119 21.38 -1.13 15.45
N THR A 120 22.63 -0.73 15.45
CA THR A 120 23.54 -0.94 16.58
C THR A 120 23.71 0.33 17.35
N GLY A 121 22.73 0.77 17.93
CA GLY A 121 22.82 1.99 18.69
C GLY A 121 24.17 2.23 19.36
#